data_ad6f745222f05235881abf59713aa030
#
_entry.id   ad6f745222f05235881abf59713aa030
#
_cell.length_a   1.000
_cell.length_b   1.000
_cell.length_c   1.000
_cell.angle_alpha   90.00
_cell.angle_beta   90.00
_cell.angle_gamma   90.00
#
_symmetry.space_group_name_H-M   'P 1'
#
loop_
_entity.id
_entity.type
_entity.pdbx_description
1 polymer ?
#
loop_
_entity_poly.entity_id
_entity_poly.type
_entity_poly.pdbx_seq_one_letter_code
_entity_poly.pdbx_strand_id
1 'polypeptide(L)'
;MTTKRERVLAALRGEPVDRVPIAFWLHNFAAENSAEGLAGETLRLAKTFDWDYLKPQSRAQCFAEMWGLQYRASRERAVPFTVTHAPVTDEADLASLEPADPRTGALGEQLAAL
;
A
#
# COMPACT_ATOMS: atom_id res chain seq x y z
N MET A 1 4.17 -14.11 -28.90
CA MET A 1 4.59 -14.07 -27.47
C MET A 1 3.49 -13.34 -26.71
N THR A 2 2.88 -13.96 -25.70
CA THR A 2 1.77 -13.37 -24.93
C THR A 2 2.28 -12.22 -24.09
N THR A 3 1.65 -11.05 -24.20
CA THR A 3 1.97 -9.91 -23.36
C THR A 3 1.45 -10.11 -21.93
N LYS A 4 1.99 -9.38 -20.97
CA LYS A 4 1.50 -9.39 -19.57
C LYS A 4 0.02 -9.06 -19.49
N ARG A 5 -0.44 -8.05 -20.24
CA ARG A 5 -1.85 -7.63 -20.27
C ARG A 5 -2.75 -8.74 -20.81
N GLU A 6 -2.38 -9.37 -21.93
CA GLU A 6 -3.15 -10.48 -22.53
C GLU A 6 -3.24 -11.66 -21.56
N ARG A 7 -2.14 -12.02 -20.90
CA ARG A 7 -2.11 -13.09 -19.90
C ARG A 7 -3.07 -12.82 -18.75
N VAL A 8 -3.02 -11.62 -18.16
CA VAL A 8 -3.92 -11.25 -17.05
C VAL A 8 -5.38 -11.28 -17.50
N LEU A 9 -5.69 -10.69 -18.65
CA LEU A 9 -7.07 -10.67 -19.15
C LEU A 9 -7.59 -12.07 -19.50
N ALA A 10 -6.77 -12.93 -20.08
CA ALA A 10 -7.14 -14.33 -20.37
C ALA A 10 -7.42 -15.10 -19.07
N ALA A 11 -6.55 -14.95 -18.07
CA ALA A 11 -6.74 -15.59 -16.76
C ALA A 11 -8.05 -15.13 -16.09
N LEU A 12 -8.36 -13.82 -16.13
CA LEU A 12 -9.62 -13.29 -15.58
C LEU A 12 -10.88 -13.83 -16.30
N ARG A 13 -10.76 -14.22 -17.57
CA ARG A 13 -11.84 -14.85 -18.33
C ARG A 13 -11.89 -16.38 -18.23
N GLY A 14 -10.97 -17.00 -17.48
CA GLY A 14 -10.85 -18.44 -17.37
C GLY A 14 -10.31 -19.11 -18.66
N GLU A 15 -9.66 -18.35 -19.51
CA GLU A 15 -9.05 -18.84 -20.76
C GLU A 15 -7.65 -19.42 -20.50
N PRO A 16 -7.15 -20.32 -21.38
CA PRO A 16 -5.81 -20.86 -21.29
C PRO A 16 -4.75 -19.74 -21.32
N VAL A 17 -3.73 -19.88 -20.47
CA VAL A 17 -2.59 -18.97 -20.38
C VAL A 17 -1.28 -19.73 -20.49
N ASP A 18 -0.24 -19.07 -20.94
CA ASP A 18 1.12 -19.62 -21.03
C ASP A 18 1.73 -19.90 -19.65
N ARG A 19 1.38 -19.10 -18.64
CA ARG A 19 1.68 -19.27 -17.22
C ARG A 19 0.70 -18.49 -16.37
N VAL A 20 0.58 -18.83 -15.10
CA VAL A 20 -0.25 -18.06 -14.14
C VAL A 20 0.31 -16.63 -14.03
N PRO A 21 -0.53 -15.60 -14.20
CA PRO A 21 -0.09 -14.22 -13.95
C PRO A 21 0.21 -14.00 -12.47
N ILE A 22 1.31 -13.33 -12.19
CA ILE A 22 1.83 -13.15 -10.82
C ILE A 22 2.01 -11.67 -10.54
N ALA A 23 1.56 -11.26 -9.35
CA ALA A 23 1.93 -10.02 -8.68
C ALA A 23 2.07 -10.26 -7.18
N PHE A 24 2.97 -9.53 -6.56
CA PHE A 24 3.10 -9.49 -5.12
C PHE A 24 3.09 -8.04 -4.64
N TRP A 25 2.99 -7.86 -3.37
CA TRP A 25 3.24 -6.59 -2.70
C TRP A 25 4.06 -6.84 -1.45
N LEU A 26 4.75 -5.84 -1.01
CA LEU A 26 5.67 -5.93 0.11
C LEU A 26 5.84 -4.54 0.70
N HIS A 27 5.79 -4.44 2.02
CA HIS A 27 6.17 -3.22 2.70
C HIS A 27 7.68 -2.99 2.63
N ASN A 28 8.04 -1.74 2.40
CA ASN A 28 9.38 -1.23 2.66
C ASN A 28 9.24 -0.06 3.63
N PHE A 29 9.27 -0.36 4.93
CA PHE A 29 9.02 0.62 5.98
C PHE A 29 9.98 1.81 5.99
N ALA A 30 11.14 1.68 5.35
CA ALA A 30 12.06 2.78 5.18
C ALA A 30 11.68 3.73 4.03
N ALA A 31 10.98 3.24 3.00
CA ALA A 31 10.68 3.99 1.78
C ALA A 31 9.23 4.49 1.71
N GLU A 32 8.27 3.77 2.29
CA GLU A 32 6.84 4.00 2.10
C GLU A 32 6.24 5.17 2.90
N ASN A 33 7.08 5.98 3.55
CA ASN A 33 6.63 7.10 4.39
C ASN A 33 6.19 8.34 3.58
N SER A 34 6.31 8.29 2.26
CA SER A 34 5.82 9.31 1.33
C SER A 34 5.16 8.66 0.12
N ALA A 35 4.31 9.40 -0.59
CA ALA A 35 3.69 8.97 -1.85
C ALA A 35 4.76 8.57 -2.89
N GLU A 36 5.76 9.43 -3.07
CA GLU A 36 6.87 9.19 -4.00
C GLU A 36 7.67 7.94 -3.65
N GLY A 37 8.02 7.76 -2.37
CA GLY A 37 8.78 6.59 -1.91
C GLY A 37 8.00 5.29 -2.09
N LEU A 38 6.68 5.30 -1.80
CA LEU A 38 5.80 4.16 -2.00
C LEU A 38 5.68 3.79 -3.48
N ALA A 39 5.41 4.78 -4.34
CA ALA A 39 5.31 4.55 -5.78
C ALA A 39 6.64 4.05 -6.37
N GLY A 40 7.75 4.70 -6.01
CA GLY A 40 9.09 4.32 -6.46
C GLY A 40 9.46 2.89 -6.09
N GLU A 41 9.21 2.48 -4.84
CA GLU A 41 9.50 1.12 -4.39
C GLU A 41 8.59 0.08 -5.07
N THR A 42 7.30 0.37 -5.23
CA THR A 42 6.37 -0.50 -5.97
C THR A 42 6.85 -0.75 -7.40
N LEU A 43 7.21 0.30 -8.12
CA LEU A 43 7.72 0.20 -9.48
C LEU A 43 9.08 -0.53 -9.55
N ARG A 44 9.96 -0.27 -8.58
CA ARG A 44 11.25 -0.95 -8.49
C ARG A 44 11.07 -2.46 -8.34
N LEU A 45 10.21 -2.89 -7.43
CA LEU A 45 9.91 -4.31 -7.20
C LEU A 45 9.27 -4.97 -8.43
N ALA A 46 8.29 -4.31 -9.03
CA ALA A 46 7.63 -4.81 -10.24
C ALA A 46 8.60 -5.04 -11.39
N LYS A 47 9.57 -4.13 -11.58
CA LYS A 47 10.62 -4.28 -12.59
C LYS A 47 11.63 -5.37 -12.23
N THR A 48 12.03 -5.44 -10.96
CA THR A 48 13.02 -6.42 -10.48
C THR A 48 12.54 -7.85 -10.64
N PHE A 49 11.26 -8.10 -10.32
CA PHE A 49 10.66 -9.43 -10.35
C PHE A 49 9.80 -9.71 -11.58
N ASP A 50 9.76 -8.77 -12.51
CA ASP A 50 9.01 -8.87 -13.77
C ASP A 50 7.53 -9.26 -13.58
N TRP A 51 6.86 -8.65 -12.61
CA TRP A 51 5.45 -8.94 -12.30
C TRP A 51 4.53 -8.66 -13.48
N ASP A 52 3.46 -9.45 -13.59
CA ASP A 52 2.50 -9.33 -14.67
C ASP A 52 1.55 -8.14 -14.51
N TYR A 53 1.29 -7.72 -13.28
CA TYR A 53 0.48 -6.54 -12.95
C TYR A 53 0.94 -5.91 -11.64
N LEU A 54 0.50 -4.69 -11.40
CA LEU A 54 0.71 -4.01 -10.13
C LEU A 54 -0.52 -4.22 -9.25
N LYS A 55 -0.30 -4.55 -7.99
CA LYS A 55 -1.28 -4.45 -6.92
C LYS A 55 -0.88 -3.27 -6.05
N PRO A 56 -1.52 -2.10 -6.20
CA PRO A 56 -1.24 -0.97 -5.35
C PRO A 56 -1.51 -1.31 -3.89
N GLN A 57 -0.59 -0.92 -3.03
CA GLN A 57 -0.68 -1.13 -1.59
C GLN A 57 -0.39 0.18 -0.88
N SER A 58 -1.22 0.54 0.06
CA SER A 58 -0.96 1.67 0.95
C SER A 58 0.13 1.33 1.97
N ARG A 59 0.75 2.35 2.56
CA ARG A 59 1.57 2.13 3.76
C ARG A 59 0.69 1.61 4.90
N ALA A 60 1.28 0.79 5.77
CA ALA A 60 0.54 0.00 6.76
C ALA A 60 -0.36 0.83 7.69
N GLN A 61 0.09 2.03 8.05
CA GLN A 61 -0.55 2.90 9.04
C GLN A 61 -1.46 3.99 8.46
N CYS A 62 -1.54 4.16 7.14
CA CYS A 62 -2.18 5.32 6.50
C CYS A 62 -3.65 5.52 6.93
N PHE A 63 -4.38 4.46 7.16
CA PHE A 63 -5.77 4.56 7.60
C PHE A 63 -5.86 5.13 9.02
N ALA A 64 -5.08 4.62 9.96
CA ALA A 64 -5.10 5.09 11.34
C ALA A 64 -4.57 6.54 11.50
N GLU A 65 -3.68 6.97 10.60
CA GLU A 65 -3.21 8.36 10.54
C GLU A 65 -4.35 9.36 10.30
N MET A 66 -5.42 8.94 9.60
CA MET A 66 -6.59 9.79 9.37
C MET A 66 -7.29 10.21 10.66
N TRP A 67 -7.12 9.45 11.74
CA TRP A 67 -7.68 9.74 13.07
C TRP A 67 -6.61 10.10 14.10
N GLY A 68 -5.40 10.48 13.63
CA GLY A 68 -4.38 11.03 14.51
C GLY A 68 -3.37 10.04 15.06
N LEU A 69 -3.24 8.83 14.48
CA LEU A 69 -2.12 7.95 14.80
C LEU A 69 -0.80 8.70 14.61
N GLN A 70 0.05 8.70 15.63
CA GLN A 70 1.41 9.19 15.52
C GLN A 70 2.40 8.05 15.66
N TYR A 71 3.47 8.12 14.90
CA TYR A 71 4.49 7.08 14.88
C TYR A 71 5.85 7.66 14.53
N ARG A 72 6.87 6.92 14.90
CA ARG A 72 8.23 7.14 14.42
C ARG A 72 8.50 6.20 13.26
N ALA A 73 8.79 6.77 12.10
CA ALA A 73 9.11 6.01 10.89
C ALA A 73 10.33 5.10 11.10
N SER A 74 10.32 3.95 10.48
CA SER A 74 11.47 3.05 10.45
C SER A 74 12.51 3.55 9.44
N ARG A 75 13.77 3.25 9.71
CA ARG A 75 14.88 3.41 8.78
C ARG A 75 15.30 2.08 8.15
N GLU A 76 14.66 1.00 8.57
CA GLU A 76 14.97 -0.36 8.14
C GLU A 76 13.81 -0.93 7.30
N ARG A 77 14.16 -1.57 6.20
CA ARG A 77 13.19 -2.08 5.22
C ARG A 77 12.15 -3.04 5.83
N ALA A 78 12.61 -3.97 6.66
CA ALA A 78 11.81 -5.06 7.20
C ALA A 78 11.35 -4.83 8.64
N VAL A 79 11.69 -3.69 9.24
CA VAL A 79 11.31 -3.34 10.61
C VAL A 79 10.17 -2.35 10.56
N PRO A 80 9.00 -2.66 11.17
CA PRO A 80 7.86 -1.75 11.19
C PRO A 80 8.16 -0.43 11.93
N PHE A 81 7.34 0.57 11.67
CA PHE A 81 7.31 1.82 12.43
C PHE A 81 6.95 1.57 13.91
N THR A 82 7.29 2.51 14.78
CA THR A 82 6.93 2.46 16.21
C THR A 82 5.79 3.44 16.48
N VAL A 83 4.66 2.95 16.93
CA VAL A 83 3.54 3.81 17.36
C VAL A 83 3.97 4.61 18.59
N THR A 84 3.77 5.92 18.55
CA THR A 84 4.05 6.86 19.65
C THR A 84 2.78 7.42 20.28
N HIS A 85 1.68 7.44 19.52
CA HIS A 85 0.35 7.81 20.00
C HIS A 85 -0.72 7.04 19.24
N ALA A 86 -1.58 6.30 19.94
CA ALA A 86 -2.75 5.64 19.37
C ALA A 86 -3.96 6.56 19.52
N PRO A 87 -4.76 6.79 18.46
CA PRO A 87 -5.93 7.67 18.53
C PRO A 87 -7.11 7.06 19.31
N VAL A 88 -7.10 5.76 19.51
CA VAL A 88 -8.16 5.03 20.24
C VAL A 88 -7.48 4.20 21.32
N THR A 89 -7.84 4.47 22.56
CA THR A 89 -7.35 3.77 23.75
C THR A 89 -8.45 3.16 24.61
N ASP A 90 -9.69 3.61 24.41
CA ASP A 90 -10.88 3.11 25.09
C ASP A 90 -12.15 3.24 24.23
N GLU A 91 -13.31 2.84 24.80
CA GLU A 91 -14.60 2.89 24.11
C GLU A 91 -15.07 4.33 23.84
N ALA A 92 -14.72 5.28 24.69
CA ALA A 92 -15.12 6.67 24.51
C ALA A 92 -14.39 7.29 23.31
N ASP A 93 -13.10 7.01 23.18
CA ASP A 93 -12.31 7.40 22.01
C ASP A 93 -12.92 6.83 20.73
N LEU A 94 -13.25 5.52 20.74
CA LEU A 94 -13.87 4.86 19.60
C LEU A 94 -15.21 5.49 19.23
N ALA A 95 -16.05 5.80 20.21
CA ALA A 95 -17.35 6.43 20.01
C ALA A 95 -17.26 7.87 19.49
N SER A 96 -16.14 8.54 19.68
CA SER A 96 -15.88 9.91 19.24
C SER A 96 -15.36 10.01 17.80
N LEU A 97 -15.04 8.91 17.15
CA LEU A 97 -14.49 8.93 15.79
C LEU A 97 -15.54 9.42 14.79
N GLU A 98 -15.17 10.45 14.05
CA GLU A 98 -15.98 10.96 12.92
C GLU A 98 -15.43 10.41 11.60
N PRO A 99 -16.29 10.26 10.57
CA PRO A 99 -15.84 9.86 9.24
C PRO A 99 -14.77 10.81 8.69
N ALA A 100 -13.65 10.26 8.22
CA ALA A 100 -12.59 11.05 7.61
C ALA A 100 -12.80 11.19 6.09
N ASP A 101 -12.42 12.34 5.52
CA ASP A 101 -12.42 12.52 4.06
C ASP A 101 -11.21 11.78 3.45
N PRO A 102 -11.43 10.73 2.64
CA PRO A 102 -10.34 9.93 2.08
C PRO A 102 -9.47 10.68 1.07
N ARG A 103 -9.87 11.87 0.65
CA ARG A 103 -9.12 12.71 -0.31
C ARG A 103 -8.10 13.62 0.37
N THR A 104 -8.04 13.63 1.69
CA THR A 104 -7.16 14.49 2.48
C THR A 104 -6.19 13.67 3.33
N GLY A 105 -5.23 14.33 3.96
CA GLY A 105 -4.29 13.70 4.91
C GLY A 105 -3.53 12.52 4.31
N ALA A 106 -3.23 11.55 5.16
CA ALA A 106 -2.42 10.40 4.81
C ALA A 106 -3.02 9.54 3.68
N LEU A 107 -4.35 9.36 3.67
CA LEU A 107 -4.99 8.57 2.61
C LEU A 107 -5.02 9.33 1.28
N GLY A 108 -5.28 10.64 1.30
CA GLY A 108 -5.21 11.49 0.11
C GLY A 108 -3.82 11.49 -0.51
N GLU A 109 -2.77 11.53 0.30
CA GLU A 109 -1.38 11.38 -0.13
C GLU A 109 -1.14 10.01 -0.81
N GLN A 110 -1.67 8.93 -0.24
CA GLN A 110 -1.55 7.59 -0.84
C GLN A 110 -2.29 7.48 -2.17
N LEU A 111 -3.47 8.08 -2.28
CA LEU A 111 -4.21 8.13 -3.55
C LEU A 111 -3.44 8.89 -4.64
N ALA A 112 -2.69 9.92 -4.27
CA ALA A 112 -1.84 10.65 -5.21
C ALA A 112 -0.61 9.85 -5.67
N ALA A 113 -0.22 8.78 -4.96
CA ALA A 113 0.88 7.89 -5.33
C ALA A 113 0.48 6.86 -6.41
N LEU A 114 -0.82 6.63 -6.61
CA LEU A 114 -1.36 5.65 -7.55
C LEU A 114 -1.49 6.19 -8.96
#